data_b2bfe349fa5eef95b29e598a77ead01d
#
_entry.id   b2bfe349fa5eef95b29e598a77ead01d
#
_cell.length_a   1.000
_cell.length_b   1.000
_cell.length_c   1.000
_cell.angle_alpha   90.00
_cell.angle_beta   90.00
_cell.angle_gamma   90.00
#
_symmetry.space_group_name_H-M   'P 1'
#
loop_
_entity.id
_entity.type
_entity.pdbx_description
1 polymer ?
#
loop_
_entity_poly.entity_id
_entity_poly.type
_entity_poly.pdbx_seq_one_letter_code
_entity_poly.pdbx_strand_id
1 'polypeptide(L)'
;MSEHDMTAYAATMKSFRLDVPARFNWAFDTFDGWARDPARLALLWVSADGQPRRFTFAELGERSRRFANALVGLGVIPGERVFVMLPRVYQWWEIVIGCIRACAVSTPGTTLLTTKDIQYRLNASEASVVVTDEDNTHKVDQVLAACPAVKHRVVLGRAGGGWLPYERLMERASGDLAHPGNASQDPMMIYFTSGTTGYPKMVLHTHASYPIGHTITGRFWLDNGPDDLHWTLADTGWAKAAWTSFFAPWNMGAALFVWDARGKKFEAQETLAMLERFPITTICAPPTAYRMFVLEPLKKYRFAALRHCVGAGEAVNPEVIEMWREGTGHHIYEGYGQTESVLLAATFRNTPWKPGSMGPASPGHRLGIVDEEGRERPRGEEGDLAVQVRPERPVGMFQEYWRNPDGNAKCHRGDWYITGDRASMDEDGYLWFVGRADDVINSASYRIGPFEVESALVEHPAVAEAAVIGKPDPMRGEIVKAFVVLAPGHAASEALVAALQEHVKTVTAPYKYPREIEFVTDLPKTISGKIRRTELRQMERERNRG
;
A
#
# COMPACT_ATOMS: atom_id res chain seq x y z
N MET A 1 -4.75 -32.48 -0.31
CA MET A 1 -5.26 -31.09 -0.12
C MET A 1 -6.76 -31.23 0.00
N SER A 2 -7.36 -30.91 1.16
CA SER A 2 -8.81 -30.89 1.31
C SER A 2 -9.39 -29.84 0.36
N GLU A 3 -10.44 -30.22 -0.38
CA GLU A 3 -11.25 -29.24 -1.12
C GLU A 3 -11.65 -28.13 -0.15
N HIS A 4 -11.10 -26.93 -0.36
CA HIS A 4 -11.53 -25.76 0.40
C HIS A 4 -12.95 -25.44 -0.04
N ASP A 5 -13.88 -25.64 0.85
CA ASP A 5 -15.29 -25.38 0.60
C ASP A 5 -15.56 -23.87 0.71
N MET A 6 -16.02 -23.24 -0.36
CA MET A 6 -16.46 -21.84 -0.38
C MET A 6 -17.65 -21.54 0.54
N THR A 7 -18.25 -22.56 1.15
CA THR A 7 -19.42 -22.43 2.05
C THR A 7 -19.13 -21.53 3.25
N ALA A 8 -17.96 -21.70 3.89
CA ALA A 8 -17.56 -20.86 5.03
C ALA A 8 -17.32 -19.40 4.62
N TYR A 9 -16.72 -19.20 3.45
CA TYR A 9 -16.56 -17.86 2.86
C TYR A 9 -17.92 -17.22 2.57
N ALA A 10 -18.82 -17.92 1.90
CA ALA A 10 -20.16 -17.45 1.57
C ALA A 10 -20.98 -17.09 2.83
N ALA A 11 -20.88 -17.92 3.89
CA ALA A 11 -21.51 -17.64 5.17
C ALA A 11 -20.96 -16.34 5.80
N THR A 12 -19.63 -16.14 5.74
CA THR A 12 -18.98 -14.93 6.24
C THR A 12 -19.43 -13.70 5.45
N MET A 13 -19.44 -13.76 4.11
CA MET A 13 -19.92 -12.67 3.24
C MET A 13 -21.35 -12.25 3.58
N LYS A 14 -22.21 -13.21 3.92
CA LYS A 14 -23.61 -12.96 4.25
C LYS A 14 -23.80 -12.34 5.64
N SER A 15 -23.00 -12.75 6.63
CA SER A 15 -23.21 -12.40 8.04
C SER A 15 -22.34 -11.26 8.54
N PHE A 16 -21.16 -11.02 7.94
CA PHE A 16 -20.22 -10.03 8.42
C PHE A 16 -20.73 -8.60 8.21
N ARG A 17 -20.71 -7.83 9.28
CA ARG A 17 -21.01 -6.40 9.30
C ARG A 17 -20.01 -5.70 10.21
N LEU A 18 -19.76 -4.43 9.91
CA LEU A 18 -18.98 -3.53 10.77
C LEU A 18 -19.92 -2.49 11.36
N ASP A 19 -19.92 -2.38 12.67
CA ASP A 19 -20.64 -1.34 13.37
C ASP A 19 -19.83 -0.04 13.38
N VAL A 20 -20.48 1.07 13.06
CA VAL A 20 -19.89 2.41 13.07
C VAL A 20 -20.61 3.23 14.12
N PRO A 21 -20.01 3.44 15.31
CA PRO A 21 -20.58 4.30 16.32
C PRO A 21 -20.70 5.75 15.84
N ALA A 22 -21.67 6.51 16.29
CA ALA A 22 -21.82 7.92 15.92
C ALA A 22 -20.62 8.78 16.36
N ARG A 23 -20.00 8.41 17.48
CA ARG A 23 -18.75 9.00 18.01
C ARG A 23 -17.71 7.90 18.14
N PHE A 24 -16.53 8.15 17.63
CA PHE A 24 -15.45 7.18 17.65
C PHE A 24 -14.09 7.85 17.45
N ASN A 25 -13.18 7.54 18.36
CA ASN A 25 -11.76 7.86 18.20
C ASN A 25 -10.94 6.58 18.42
N TRP A 26 -10.40 6.05 17.35
CA TRP A 26 -9.70 4.77 17.35
C TRP A 26 -8.63 4.63 18.45
N ALA A 27 -7.93 5.72 18.76
CA ALA A 27 -6.86 5.68 19.75
C ALA A 27 -7.39 5.44 21.17
N PHE A 28 -8.60 5.93 21.48
CA PHE A 28 -9.24 5.71 22.78
C PHE A 28 -10.11 4.45 22.79
N ASP A 29 -10.90 4.25 21.72
CA ASP A 29 -11.93 3.21 21.71
C ASP A 29 -11.39 1.83 21.33
N THR A 30 -10.25 1.77 20.59
CA THR A 30 -9.65 0.51 20.16
C THR A 30 -8.25 0.32 20.74
N PHE A 31 -7.31 1.24 20.48
CA PHE A 31 -5.91 1.09 20.85
C PHE A 31 -5.72 1.01 22.37
N ASP A 32 -6.35 1.90 23.14
CA ASP A 32 -6.28 1.90 24.61
C ASP A 32 -6.97 0.67 25.24
N GLY A 33 -7.84 0.00 24.50
CA GLY A 33 -8.41 -1.28 24.91
C GLY A 33 -7.35 -2.36 25.14
N TRP A 34 -6.31 -2.39 24.30
CA TRP A 34 -5.17 -3.31 24.45
C TRP A 34 -4.19 -2.88 25.55
N ALA A 35 -4.13 -1.58 25.86
CA ALA A 35 -3.28 -1.03 26.94
C ALA A 35 -3.76 -1.40 28.36
N ARG A 36 -4.92 -2.03 28.51
CA ARG A 36 -5.40 -2.56 29.81
C ARG A 36 -4.47 -3.62 30.39
N ASP A 37 -3.79 -4.38 29.55
CA ASP A 37 -2.65 -5.19 29.92
C ASP A 37 -1.37 -4.36 29.74
N PRO A 38 -0.74 -3.88 30.84
CA PRO A 38 0.42 -2.99 30.76
C PRO A 38 1.67 -3.65 30.18
N ALA A 39 1.71 -4.98 30.17
CA ALA A 39 2.84 -5.74 29.62
C ALA A 39 2.69 -6.09 28.14
N ARG A 40 1.50 -5.83 27.56
CA ARG A 40 1.21 -6.23 26.19
C ARG A 40 2.06 -5.47 25.19
N LEU A 41 2.84 -6.22 24.40
CA LEU A 41 3.70 -5.67 23.37
C LEU A 41 2.84 -5.05 22.25
N ALA A 42 3.14 -3.81 21.87
CA ALA A 42 2.55 -3.15 20.70
C ALA A 42 3.56 -3.04 19.54
N LEU A 43 4.84 -2.80 19.87
CA LEU A 43 5.87 -2.54 18.86
C LEU A 43 7.22 -3.09 19.32
N LEU A 44 7.83 -3.91 18.50
CA LEU A 44 9.24 -4.28 18.56
C LEU A 44 9.99 -3.51 17.45
N TRP A 45 10.62 -2.41 17.83
CA TRP A 45 11.40 -1.60 16.91
C TRP A 45 12.88 -1.99 17.00
N VAL A 46 13.53 -2.09 15.84
CA VAL A 46 14.96 -2.39 15.74
C VAL A 46 15.64 -1.22 15.04
N SER A 47 16.64 -0.63 15.70
CA SER A 47 17.40 0.49 15.18
C SER A 47 18.28 0.11 13.98
N ALA A 48 18.87 1.11 13.32
CA ALA A 48 19.73 0.91 12.16
C ALA A 48 21.00 0.08 12.49
N ASP A 49 21.48 0.15 13.73
CA ASP A 49 22.59 -0.65 14.28
C ASP A 49 22.14 -2.02 14.83
N GLY A 50 20.87 -2.38 14.65
CA GLY A 50 20.33 -3.69 14.98
C GLY A 50 19.92 -3.88 16.44
N GLN A 51 19.81 -2.79 17.24
CA GLN A 51 19.40 -2.86 18.65
C GLN A 51 17.87 -2.87 18.77
N PRO A 52 17.27 -3.89 19.43
CA PRO A 52 15.84 -3.96 19.62
C PRO A 52 15.38 -3.07 20.78
N ARG A 53 14.25 -2.41 20.60
CA ARG A 53 13.51 -1.71 21.64
C ARG A 53 12.05 -2.13 21.61
N ARG A 54 11.51 -2.46 22.78
CA ARG A 54 10.13 -2.92 22.96
C ARG A 54 9.29 -1.78 23.49
N PHE A 55 8.08 -1.65 22.97
CA PHE A 55 7.09 -0.71 23.46
C PHE A 55 5.78 -1.46 23.69
N THR A 56 5.19 -1.28 24.86
CA THR A 56 3.86 -1.79 25.16
C THR A 56 2.78 -0.87 24.59
N PHE A 57 1.52 -1.36 24.50
CA PHE A 57 0.39 -0.50 24.17
C PHE A 57 0.21 0.63 25.17
N ALA A 58 0.47 0.37 26.47
CA ALA A 58 0.40 1.36 27.52
C ALA A 58 1.43 2.49 27.33
N GLU A 59 2.69 2.13 27.03
CA GLU A 59 3.76 3.12 26.78
C GLU A 59 3.49 3.97 25.55
N LEU A 60 3.13 3.35 24.41
CA LEU A 60 2.76 4.10 23.21
C LEU A 60 1.49 4.94 23.42
N GLY A 61 0.55 4.43 24.19
CA GLY A 61 -0.65 5.16 24.59
C GLY A 61 -0.31 6.44 25.36
N GLU A 62 0.55 6.35 26.38
CA GLU A 62 1.00 7.52 27.14
C GLU A 62 1.75 8.52 26.26
N ARG A 63 2.74 8.04 25.49
CA ARG A 63 3.54 8.89 24.60
C ARG A 63 2.68 9.60 23.56
N SER A 64 1.69 8.91 22.99
CA SER A 64 0.75 9.51 22.03
C SER A 64 -0.18 10.56 22.67
N ARG A 65 -0.58 10.38 23.93
CA ARG A 65 -1.33 11.42 24.68
C ARG A 65 -0.47 12.66 24.91
N ARG A 66 0.81 12.50 25.27
CA ARG A 66 1.76 13.63 25.39
C ARG A 66 1.90 14.37 24.06
N PHE A 67 2.04 13.67 22.93
CA PHE A 67 2.14 14.35 21.64
C PHE A 67 0.83 15.06 21.27
N ALA A 68 -0.34 14.47 21.54
CA ALA A 68 -1.61 15.15 21.33
C ALA A 68 -1.72 16.44 22.16
N ASN A 69 -1.35 16.40 23.45
CA ASN A 69 -1.30 17.58 24.30
C ASN A 69 -0.26 18.62 23.83
N ALA A 70 0.87 18.17 23.27
CA ALA A 70 1.84 19.07 22.67
C ALA A 70 1.25 19.80 21.45
N LEU A 71 0.49 19.13 20.59
CA LEU A 71 -0.22 19.77 19.47
C LEU A 71 -1.25 20.79 19.95
N VAL A 72 -2.06 20.44 20.97
CA VAL A 72 -3.02 21.37 21.59
C VAL A 72 -2.29 22.57 22.19
N GLY A 73 -1.16 22.36 22.88
CA GLY A 73 -0.31 23.42 23.44
C GLY A 73 0.31 24.34 22.39
N LEU A 74 0.49 23.87 21.14
CA LEU A 74 0.88 24.68 19.98
C LEU A 74 -0.31 25.40 19.33
N GLY A 75 -1.53 25.23 19.85
CA GLY A 75 -2.74 25.85 19.30
C GLY A 75 -3.34 25.12 18.11
N VAL A 76 -2.96 23.85 17.88
CA VAL A 76 -3.58 23.02 16.83
C VAL A 76 -5.00 22.68 17.25
N ILE A 77 -5.96 22.94 16.40
CA ILE A 77 -7.38 22.65 16.61
C ILE A 77 -7.83 21.42 15.80
N PRO A 78 -8.93 20.75 16.17
CA PRO A 78 -9.48 19.65 15.40
C PRO A 78 -9.65 19.98 13.92
N GLY A 79 -9.23 19.05 13.04
CA GLY A 79 -9.27 19.22 11.59
C GLY A 79 -8.07 19.95 10.98
N GLU A 80 -7.16 20.56 11.75
CA GLU A 80 -5.91 21.09 11.22
C GLU A 80 -4.98 19.94 10.78
N ARG A 81 -4.19 20.19 9.70
CA ARG A 81 -3.34 19.15 9.09
C ARG A 81 -1.93 19.20 9.67
N VAL A 82 -1.43 18.02 9.99
CA VAL A 82 -0.06 17.77 10.47
C VAL A 82 0.67 16.95 9.41
N PHE A 83 1.62 17.56 8.71
CA PHE A 83 2.46 16.84 7.75
C PHE A 83 3.56 16.09 8.49
N VAL A 84 3.60 14.76 8.33
CA VAL A 84 4.53 13.86 9.03
C VAL A 84 5.44 13.19 8.01
N MET A 85 6.70 13.65 7.94
CA MET A 85 7.70 13.14 7.01
C MET A 85 8.87 12.53 7.82
N LEU A 86 8.73 11.29 8.22
CA LEU A 86 9.68 10.57 9.05
C LEU A 86 10.03 9.20 8.45
N PRO A 87 11.27 8.73 8.62
CA PRO A 87 11.62 7.36 8.30
C PRO A 87 10.94 6.39 9.28
N ARG A 88 11.31 5.10 9.22
CA ARG A 88 10.74 4.05 10.10
C ARG A 88 11.27 4.13 11.53
N VAL A 89 11.20 5.31 12.15
CA VAL A 89 11.48 5.55 13.57
C VAL A 89 10.23 5.31 14.41
N TYR A 90 10.36 4.78 15.62
CA TYR A 90 9.21 4.46 16.47
C TYR A 90 8.32 5.69 16.76
N GLN A 91 8.90 6.89 16.76
CA GLN A 91 8.16 8.14 16.96
C GLN A 91 7.08 8.38 15.89
N TRP A 92 7.24 7.84 14.68
CA TRP A 92 6.21 7.97 13.65
C TRP A 92 4.86 7.40 14.13
N TRP A 93 4.89 6.24 14.79
CA TRP A 93 3.69 5.58 15.31
C TRP A 93 3.05 6.38 16.44
N GLU A 94 3.82 6.84 17.41
CA GLU A 94 3.29 7.64 18.52
C GLU A 94 2.76 9.01 18.08
N ILE A 95 3.38 9.62 17.07
CA ILE A 95 2.95 10.89 16.46
C ILE A 95 1.62 10.72 15.74
N VAL A 96 1.47 9.67 14.91
CA VAL A 96 0.22 9.42 14.18
C VAL A 96 -0.93 9.10 15.15
N ILE A 97 -0.70 8.28 16.19
CA ILE A 97 -1.71 8.05 17.24
C ILE A 97 -2.07 9.37 17.93
N GLY A 98 -1.06 10.19 18.24
CA GLY A 98 -1.27 11.51 18.86
C GLY A 98 -2.11 12.46 17.99
N CYS A 99 -1.89 12.49 16.68
CA CYS A 99 -2.75 13.24 15.76
C CYS A 99 -4.21 12.74 15.83
N ILE A 100 -4.44 11.42 15.84
CA ILE A 100 -5.77 10.84 15.95
C ILE A 100 -6.44 11.28 17.26
N ARG A 101 -5.70 11.26 18.40
CA ARG A 101 -6.19 11.70 19.70
C ARG A 101 -6.59 13.18 19.73
N ALA A 102 -5.78 14.03 19.09
CA ALA A 102 -6.02 15.46 19.01
C ALA A 102 -7.06 15.83 17.93
N CYS A 103 -7.64 14.87 17.22
CA CYS A 103 -8.48 15.08 16.03
C CYS A 103 -7.79 15.95 14.97
N ALA A 104 -6.46 15.96 14.92
CA ALA A 104 -5.68 16.58 13.87
C ALA A 104 -5.54 15.60 12.69
N VAL A 105 -5.63 16.13 11.48
CA VAL A 105 -5.57 15.31 10.26
C VAL A 105 -4.11 15.05 9.89
N SER A 106 -3.62 13.83 10.10
CA SER A 106 -2.28 13.46 9.71
C SER A 106 -2.15 13.34 8.18
N THR A 107 -1.06 13.89 7.63
CA THR A 107 -0.73 13.80 6.20
C THR A 107 0.68 13.20 6.06
N PRO A 108 0.80 11.84 6.09
CA PRO A 108 2.11 11.19 6.00
C PRO A 108 2.78 11.40 4.64
N GLY A 109 4.10 11.59 4.67
CA GLY A 109 4.95 11.69 3.49
C GLY A 109 6.23 10.90 3.67
N THR A 110 6.77 10.34 2.56
CA THR A 110 8.07 9.67 2.57
C THR A 110 9.21 10.69 2.65
N THR A 111 10.31 10.33 3.29
CA THR A 111 11.53 11.16 3.33
C THR A 111 12.22 11.28 1.97
N LEU A 112 11.79 10.51 0.97
CA LEU A 112 12.29 10.56 -0.41
C LEU A 112 11.67 11.69 -1.26
N LEU A 113 10.72 12.45 -0.72
CA LEU A 113 10.10 13.59 -1.40
C LEU A 113 11.15 14.66 -1.75
N THR A 114 11.00 15.22 -2.95
CA THR A 114 11.75 16.41 -3.36
C THR A 114 11.18 17.67 -2.70
N THR A 115 11.92 18.76 -2.72
CA THR A 115 11.44 20.07 -2.22
C THR A 115 10.16 20.51 -2.93
N LYS A 116 10.05 20.28 -4.25
CA LYS A 116 8.84 20.57 -5.03
C LYS A 116 7.63 19.75 -4.55
N ASP A 117 7.83 18.49 -4.25
CA ASP A 117 6.76 17.62 -3.73
C ASP A 117 6.31 18.06 -2.34
N ILE A 118 7.25 18.45 -1.48
CA ILE A 118 6.99 18.95 -0.14
C ILE A 118 6.19 20.25 -0.22
N GLN A 119 6.63 21.22 -1.02
CA GLN A 119 5.92 22.50 -1.22
C GLN A 119 4.48 22.26 -1.68
N TYR A 120 4.29 21.39 -2.68
CA TYR A 120 2.96 21.05 -3.17
C TYR A 120 2.07 20.48 -2.05
N ARG A 121 2.58 19.50 -1.30
CA ARG A 121 1.80 18.81 -0.25
C ARG A 121 1.44 19.74 0.89
N LEU A 122 2.37 20.58 1.34
CA LEU A 122 2.13 21.57 2.40
C LEU A 122 1.07 22.58 1.98
N ASN A 123 1.12 23.10 0.76
CA ASN A 123 0.16 24.08 0.26
C ASN A 123 -1.20 23.45 -0.04
N ALA A 124 -1.22 22.28 -0.70
CA ALA A 124 -2.48 21.61 -1.06
C ALA A 124 -3.26 21.16 0.17
N SER A 125 -2.57 20.65 1.19
CA SER A 125 -3.20 20.25 2.46
C SER A 125 -3.39 21.41 3.43
N GLU A 126 -2.74 22.57 3.21
CA GLU A 126 -2.66 23.68 4.18
C GLU A 126 -2.19 23.18 5.55
N ALA A 127 -1.13 22.39 5.57
CA ALA A 127 -0.60 21.86 6.81
C ALA A 127 -0.09 22.98 7.72
N SER A 128 -0.58 23.03 8.96
CA SER A 128 -0.16 24.03 9.95
C SER A 128 1.07 23.59 10.75
N VAL A 129 1.30 22.28 10.83
CA VAL A 129 2.46 21.70 11.51
C VAL A 129 3.22 20.77 10.55
N VAL A 130 4.55 20.84 10.59
CA VAL A 130 5.43 19.88 9.94
C VAL A 130 6.23 19.15 11.00
N VAL A 131 6.28 17.82 10.90
CA VAL A 131 7.14 16.97 11.74
C VAL A 131 8.09 16.21 10.85
N THR A 132 9.40 16.35 11.09
CA THR A 132 10.45 15.61 10.36
C THR A 132 11.64 15.30 11.26
N ASP A 133 12.65 14.63 10.73
CA ASP A 133 13.93 14.40 11.40
C ASP A 133 14.98 15.45 10.98
N GLU A 134 16.11 15.46 11.69
CA GLU A 134 17.19 16.42 11.45
C GLU A 134 17.78 16.33 10.02
N ASP A 135 17.77 15.14 9.41
CA ASP A 135 18.32 14.91 8.08
C ASP A 135 17.47 15.54 6.98
N ASN A 136 16.19 15.80 7.23
CA ASN A 136 15.24 16.30 6.23
C ASN A 136 14.76 17.75 6.47
N THR A 137 15.17 18.41 7.57
CA THR A 137 14.79 19.80 7.85
C THR A 137 15.11 20.75 6.71
N HIS A 138 16.29 20.58 6.09
CA HIS A 138 16.77 21.41 4.99
C HIS A 138 15.83 21.42 3.79
N LYS A 139 15.12 20.33 3.50
CA LYS A 139 14.15 20.25 2.40
C LYS A 139 12.91 21.12 2.66
N VAL A 140 12.46 21.15 3.92
CA VAL A 140 11.32 21.98 4.34
C VAL A 140 11.71 23.45 4.39
N ASP A 141 12.90 23.77 4.94
CA ASP A 141 13.38 25.15 5.06
C ASP A 141 13.52 25.84 3.70
N GLN A 142 13.95 25.11 2.65
CA GLN A 142 14.06 25.64 1.29
C GLN A 142 12.72 26.10 0.70
N VAL A 143 11.59 25.56 1.14
CA VAL A 143 10.27 25.88 0.59
C VAL A 143 9.37 26.64 1.56
N LEU A 144 9.81 26.85 2.79
CA LEU A 144 9.00 27.40 3.88
C LEU A 144 8.39 28.77 3.53
N ALA A 145 9.15 29.65 2.89
CA ALA A 145 8.68 30.98 2.49
C ALA A 145 7.48 30.93 1.52
N ALA A 146 7.36 29.82 0.77
CA ALA A 146 6.24 29.56 -0.15
C ALA A 146 5.11 28.74 0.48
N CYS A 147 5.19 28.43 1.79
CA CYS A 147 4.21 27.63 2.51
C CYS A 147 3.61 28.39 3.72
N PRO A 148 2.79 29.42 3.47
CA PRO A 148 2.34 30.36 4.50
C PRO A 148 1.42 29.73 5.57
N ALA A 149 0.84 28.55 5.32
CA ALA A 149 0.01 27.83 6.30
C ALA A 149 0.83 27.19 7.43
N VAL A 150 2.13 26.94 7.23
CA VAL A 150 3.00 26.31 8.21
C VAL A 150 3.29 27.26 9.36
N LYS A 151 2.75 26.98 10.54
CA LYS A 151 2.93 27.75 11.78
C LYS A 151 4.04 27.16 12.66
N HIS A 152 4.13 25.82 12.72
CA HIS A 152 5.05 25.12 13.60
C HIS A 152 5.85 24.05 12.86
N ARG A 153 7.12 23.93 13.22
CA ARG A 153 8.03 22.93 12.69
C ARG A 153 8.63 22.13 13.86
N VAL A 154 8.39 20.84 13.89
CA VAL A 154 8.86 19.91 14.94
C VAL A 154 9.91 19.00 14.36
N VAL A 155 11.04 18.86 15.05
CA VAL A 155 12.17 18.04 14.59
C VAL A 155 12.53 16.97 15.61
N LEU A 156 12.73 15.75 15.11
CA LEU A 156 13.41 14.66 15.83
C LEU A 156 14.92 14.82 15.65
N GLY A 157 15.65 14.87 16.76
CA GLY A 157 17.10 15.10 16.77
C GLY A 157 17.47 16.54 17.05
N ARG A 158 18.55 17.02 16.43
CA ARG A 158 19.09 18.38 16.70
C ARG A 158 18.17 19.46 16.13
N ALA A 159 17.81 20.41 16.98
CA ALA A 159 16.99 21.54 16.61
C ALA A 159 17.82 22.80 16.34
N GLY A 160 17.39 23.60 15.37
CA GLY A 160 17.95 24.90 15.02
C GLY A 160 17.01 25.64 14.08
N GLY A 161 17.29 26.87 13.70
CA GLY A 161 16.54 27.58 12.65
C GLY A 161 15.03 27.73 12.88
N GLY A 162 14.57 27.77 14.13
CA GLY A 162 13.14 27.88 14.47
C GLY A 162 12.37 26.55 14.49
N TRP A 163 13.07 25.43 14.46
CA TRP A 163 12.50 24.10 14.71
C TRP A 163 12.33 23.84 16.21
N LEU A 164 11.19 23.26 16.58
CA LEU A 164 10.87 22.86 17.94
C LEU A 164 11.39 21.43 18.18
N PRO A 165 12.24 21.20 19.22
CA PRO A 165 12.69 19.85 19.52
C PRO A 165 11.53 18.97 19.98
N TYR A 166 11.33 17.82 19.33
CA TYR A 166 10.31 16.86 19.66
C TYR A 166 10.38 16.41 21.13
N GLU A 167 11.56 16.07 21.62
CA GLU A 167 11.78 15.58 22.99
C GLU A 167 11.33 16.61 24.02
N ARG A 168 11.64 17.89 23.79
CA ARG A 168 11.21 18.99 24.69
C ARG A 168 9.70 19.17 24.73
N LEU A 169 9.02 18.99 23.59
CA LEU A 169 7.55 19.02 23.55
C LEU A 169 6.97 17.88 24.37
N MET A 170 7.54 16.67 24.22
CA MET A 170 7.12 15.48 24.94
C MET A 170 7.37 15.55 26.45
N GLU A 171 8.49 16.13 26.89
CA GLU A 171 8.82 16.31 28.32
C GLU A 171 7.84 17.26 29.03
N ARG A 172 7.38 18.30 28.34
CA ARG A 172 6.51 19.33 28.90
C ARG A 172 5.03 18.99 28.86
N ALA A 173 4.64 18.10 27.94
CA ALA A 173 3.25 17.76 27.74
C ALA A 173 2.75 16.76 28.80
N SER A 174 1.52 16.97 29.27
CA SER A 174 0.84 16.00 30.14
C SER A 174 0.58 14.69 29.42
N GLY A 175 0.61 13.57 30.15
CA GLY A 175 0.13 12.27 29.70
C GLY A 175 -1.39 12.10 29.87
N ASP A 176 -2.07 13.06 30.51
CA ASP A 176 -3.52 13.02 30.72
C ASP A 176 -4.23 13.73 29.56
N LEU A 177 -5.12 13.02 28.91
CA LEU A 177 -5.93 13.55 27.81
C LEU A 177 -7.31 12.90 27.83
N ALA A 178 -8.35 13.72 27.90
CA ALA A 178 -9.72 13.27 27.83
C ALA A 178 -10.10 12.87 26.40
N HIS A 179 -11.05 11.93 26.28
CA HIS A 179 -11.62 11.57 24.98
C HIS A 179 -12.30 12.79 24.34
N PRO A 180 -11.97 13.16 23.09
CA PRO A 180 -12.48 14.39 22.46
C PRO A 180 -13.96 14.35 22.11
N GLY A 181 -14.56 13.16 22.06
CA GLY A 181 -15.98 12.99 21.72
C GLY A 181 -16.30 13.34 20.26
N ASN A 182 -15.32 13.25 19.36
CA ASN A 182 -15.46 13.55 17.94
C ASN A 182 -16.44 12.61 17.24
N ALA A 183 -17.02 13.08 16.13
CA ALA A 183 -17.84 12.23 15.27
C ALA A 183 -16.95 11.22 14.51
N SER A 184 -17.48 10.02 14.27
CA SER A 184 -16.77 8.99 13.49
C SER A 184 -16.52 9.40 12.03
N GLN A 185 -17.29 10.34 11.50
CA GLN A 185 -17.13 10.86 10.15
C GLN A 185 -16.20 12.09 10.05
N ASP A 186 -15.63 12.55 11.18
CA ASP A 186 -14.67 13.64 11.16
C ASP A 186 -13.40 13.24 10.40
N PRO A 187 -12.78 14.17 9.67
CA PRO A 187 -11.51 13.96 8.98
C PRO A 187 -10.40 13.47 9.92
N MET A 188 -9.63 12.46 9.52
CA MET A 188 -8.58 11.88 10.35
C MET A 188 -7.22 11.83 9.65
N MET A 189 -7.19 11.44 8.38
CA MET A 189 -5.95 11.19 7.67
C MET A 189 -6.10 11.47 6.16
N ILE A 190 -5.06 12.06 5.57
CA ILE A 190 -4.97 12.29 4.12
C ILE A 190 -3.71 11.61 3.59
N TYR A 191 -3.88 10.76 2.57
CA TYR A 191 -2.77 10.25 1.78
C TYR A 191 -2.77 10.87 0.39
N PHE A 192 -1.57 11.18 -0.09
CA PHE A 192 -1.36 11.63 -1.46
C PHE A 192 -1.12 10.44 -2.38
N THR A 193 -1.95 10.29 -3.42
CA THR A 193 -1.77 9.24 -4.43
C THR A 193 -1.21 9.81 -5.72
N SER A 194 -0.37 9.03 -6.41
CA SER A 194 0.07 9.38 -7.75
C SER A 194 -1.13 9.38 -8.71
N GLY A 195 -1.55 10.57 -9.13
CA GLY A 195 -2.51 10.70 -10.23
C GLY A 195 -1.85 10.37 -11.56
N THR A 196 -2.60 9.78 -12.49
CA THR A 196 -2.13 9.47 -13.86
C THR A 196 -1.93 10.72 -14.71
N THR A 197 -2.49 11.86 -14.32
CA THR A 197 -2.62 13.07 -15.16
C THR A 197 -2.17 14.37 -14.50
N GLY A 198 -1.30 14.34 -13.48
CA GLY A 198 -0.86 15.59 -12.86
C GLY A 198 -0.39 15.46 -11.41
N TYR A 199 -0.71 16.44 -10.58
CA TYR A 199 -0.38 16.45 -9.17
C TYR A 199 -1.10 15.34 -8.39
N PRO A 200 -0.50 14.81 -7.31
CA PRO A 200 -1.12 13.77 -6.48
C PRO A 200 -2.48 14.21 -5.93
N LYS A 201 -3.46 13.29 -5.96
CA LYS A 201 -4.76 13.51 -5.32
C LYS A 201 -4.64 13.31 -3.81
N MET A 202 -5.42 14.05 -3.05
CA MET A 202 -5.52 13.93 -1.60
C MET A 202 -6.71 13.03 -1.23
N VAL A 203 -6.44 11.82 -0.79
CA VAL A 203 -7.45 10.84 -0.37
C VAL A 203 -7.73 11.03 1.11
N LEU A 204 -8.94 11.51 1.43
CA LEU A 204 -9.36 11.77 2.80
C LEU A 204 -10.04 10.56 3.43
N HIS A 205 -9.55 10.14 4.59
CA HIS A 205 -10.15 9.15 5.46
C HIS A 205 -10.65 9.76 6.77
N THR A 206 -11.77 9.20 7.27
CA THR A 206 -12.41 9.59 8.52
C THR A 206 -11.97 8.69 9.67
N HIS A 207 -12.34 9.06 10.90
CA HIS A 207 -12.15 8.19 12.08
C HIS A 207 -12.84 6.83 11.95
N ALA A 208 -13.87 6.69 11.12
CA ALA A 208 -14.52 5.41 10.85
C ALA A 208 -13.87 4.63 9.69
N SER A 209 -13.58 5.30 8.57
CA SER A 209 -13.29 4.60 7.30
C SER A 209 -12.06 3.70 7.39
N TYR A 210 -10.87 4.23 7.66
CA TYR A 210 -9.67 3.40 7.81
C TYR A 210 -9.66 2.61 9.11
N PRO A 211 -9.85 3.23 10.29
CA PRO A 211 -9.67 2.49 11.53
C PRO A 211 -10.60 1.28 11.65
N ILE A 212 -11.91 1.48 11.45
CA ILE A 212 -12.88 0.38 11.55
C ILE A 212 -12.77 -0.55 10.35
N GLY A 213 -12.62 -0.01 9.13
CA GLY A 213 -12.55 -0.79 7.90
C GLY A 213 -11.36 -1.75 7.87
N HIS A 214 -10.21 -1.38 8.44
CA HIS A 214 -9.04 -2.25 8.51
C HIS A 214 -9.19 -3.45 9.46
N THR A 215 -10.29 -3.57 10.17
CA THR A 215 -10.68 -4.84 10.82
C THR A 215 -10.82 -5.97 9.78
N ILE A 216 -11.34 -5.65 8.58
CA ILE A 216 -11.40 -6.60 7.45
C ILE A 216 -10.01 -7.08 7.08
N THR A 217 -9.09 -6.14 6.88
CA THR A 217 -7.71 -6.42 6.49
C THR A 217 -6.99 -7.28 7.54
N GLY A 218 -7.10 -6.92 8.81
CA GLY A 218 -6.42 -7.62 9.90
C GLY A 218 -6.97 -9.02 10.13
N ARG A 219 -8.30 -9.14 10.15
CA ARG A 219 -8.98 -10.38 10.48
C ARG A 219 -8.92 -11.43 9.37
N PHE A 220 -9.17 -11.03 8.13
CA PHE A 220 -9.41 -11.99 7.06
C PHE A 220 -8.20 -12.23 6.17
N TRP A 221 -7.31 -11.26 6.03
CA TRP A 221 -6.18 -11.38 5.11
C TRP A 221 -4.82 -11.46 5.82
N LEU A 222 -4.53 -10.52 6.75
CA LEU A 222 -3.31 -10.64 7.57
C LEU A 222 -3.41 -11.82 8.55
N ASP A 223 -4.63 -12.27 8.83
CA ASP A 223 -4.92 -13.36 9.78
C ASP A 223 -4.22 -13.11 11.13
N ASN A 224 -4.23 -11.85 11.58
CA ASN A 224 -3.57 -11.45 12.81
C ASN A 224 -4.42 -11.74 14.04
N GLY A 225 -3.73 -12.03 15.13
CA GLY A 225 -4.27 -12.17 16.46
C GLY A 225 -3.34 -11.61 17.53
N PRO A 226 -3.76 -11.66 18.79
CA PRO A 226 -3.03 -11.05 19.91
C PRO A 226 -1.62 -11.59 20.15
N ASP A 227 -1.32 -12.78 19.69
CA ASP A 227 -0.02 -13.46 19.87
C ASP A 227 0.93 -13.26 18.69
N ASP A 228 0.51 -12.50 17.68
CA ASP A 228 1.31 -12.28 16.49
C ASP A 228 2.29 -11.12 16.62
N LEU A 229 3.44 -11.30 15.96
CA LEU A 229 4.39 -10.25 15.65
C LEU A 229 4.38 -10.06 14.13
N HIS A 230 3.77 -8.97 13.69
CA HIS A 230 3.55 -8.68 12.26
C HIS A 230 4.62 -7.73 11.71
N TRP A 231 5.19 -8.07 10.57
CA TRP A 231 6.13 -7.21 9.85
C TRP A 231 5.59 -6.77 8.48
N THR A 232 5.56 -5.47 8.25
CA THR A 232 5.26 -4.89 6.94
C THR A 232 6.48 -4.23 6.34
N LEU A 233 6.83 -4.62 5.10
CA LEU A 233 7.83 -3.95 4.29
C LEU A 233 7.19 -2.81 3.51
N ALA A 234 7.01 -1.67 4.16
CA ALA A 234 6.49 -0.45 3.55
C ALA A 234 7.15 0.79 4.14
N ASP A 235 7.22 1.85 3.35
CA ASP A 235 7.60 3.19 3.82
C ASP A 235 6.42 3.85 4.53
N THR A 236 6.70 4.62 5.57
CA THR A 236 5.72 5.29 6.42
C THR A 236 4.91 6.38 5.70
N GLY A 237 5.41 6.90 4.59
CA GLY A 237 4.72 7.88 3.75
C GLY A 237 3.66 7.31 2.81
N TRP A 238 3.46 5.97 2.78
CA TRP A 238 2.47 5.31 1.93
C TRP A 238 1.30 4.76 2.72
N ALA A 239 0.11 4.76 2.10
CA ALA A 239 -1.11 4.24 2.71
C ALA A 239 -0.97 2.78 3.17
N LYS A 240 -0.14 1.97 2.51
CA LYS A 240 0.15 0.59 2.93
C LYS A 240 0.68 0.51 4.36
N ALA A 241 1.43 1.51 4.84
CA ALA A 241 1.87 1.55 6.24
C ALA A 241 0.67 1.72 7.20
N ALA A 242 -0.29 2.60 6.88
CA ALA A 242 -1.51 2.73 7.68
C ALA A 242 -2.34 1.42 7.68
N TRP A 243 -2.37 0.71 6.57
CA TRP A 243 -3.09 -0.56 6.45
C TRP A 243 -2.49 -1.64 7.34
N THR A 244 -1.26 -2.02 7.03
CA THR A 244 -0.67 -3.27 7.51
C THR A 244 0.44 -3.07 8.53
N SER A 245 0.87 -1.82 8.80
CA SER A 245 1.81 -1.48 9.86
C SER A 245 1.21 -0.49 10.89
N PHE A 246 -0.13 -0.45 10.96
CA PHE A 246 -0.83 0.43 11.91
C PHE A 246 -2.21 -0.15 12.26
N PHE A 247 -3.28 0.20 11.49
CA PHE A 247 -4.64 -0.13 11.88
C PHE A 247 -4.94 -1.64 11.91
N ALA A 248 -4.63 -2.38 10.84
CA ALA A 248 -5.05 -3.76 10.74
C ALA A 248 -4.46 -4.67 11.82
N PRO A 249 -3.14 -4.69 12.08
CA PRO A 249 -2.58 -5.52 13.13
C PRO A 249 -3.03 -5.08 14.54
N TRP A 250 -3.05 -3.78 14.80
CA TRP A 250 -3.43 -3.28 16.12
C TRP A 250 -4.93 -3.40 16.41
N ASN A 251 -5.80 -3.41 15.40
CA ASN A 251 -7.20 -3.79 15.58
C ASN A 251 -7.34 -5.22 16.11
N MET A 252 -6.44 -6.10 15.73
CA MET A 252 -6.40 -7.51 16.16
C MET A 252 -5.54 -7.73 17.41
N GLY A 253 -4.91 -6.68 17.96
CA GLY A 253 -4.04 -6.75 19.13
C GLY A 253 -2.69 -7.39 18.88
N ALA A 254 -2.30 -7.59 17.62
CA ALA A 254 -0.98 -8.05 17.23
C ALA A 254 0.09 -6.99 17.50
N ALA A 255 1.31 -7.40 17.82
CA ALA A 255 2.46 -6.51 17.89
C ALA A 255 3.01 -6.24 16.49
N LEU A 256 3.60 -5.06 16.29
CA LEU A 256 4.33 -4.73 15.08
C LEU A 256 5.82 -5.02 15.25
N PHE A 257 6.45 -5.56 14.22
CA PHE A 257 7.89 -5.52 14.04
C PHE A 257 8.24 -4.40 13.06
N VAL A 258 9.20 -3.56 13.43
CA VAL A 258 9.67 -2.45 12.59
C VAL A 258 11.19 -2.41 12.63
N TRP A 259 11.81 -2.41 11.48
CA TRP A 259 13.24 -2.22 11.33
C TRP A 259 13.56 -0.86 10.67
N ASP A 260 14.30 -0.03 11.40
CA ASP A 260 14.82 1.24 10.90
C ASP A 260 16.06 0.99 10.03
N ALA A 261 15.83 0.81 8.76
CA ALA A 261 16.90 0.59 7.78
C ALA A 261 17.34 1.91 7.10
N ARG A 262 17.37 3.03 7.84
CA ARG A 262 17.79 4.33 7.29
C ARG A 262 19.19 4.25 6.66
N GLY A 263 19.32 4.92 5.50
CA GLY A 263 20.59 4.97 4.76
C GLY A 263 20.96 3.68 4.03
N LYS A 264 20.16 2.60 4.16
CA LYS A 264 20.37 1.35 3.46
C LYS A 264 19.44 1.22 2.26
N LYS A 265 19.97 0.68 1.17
CA LYS A 265 19.14 0.14 0.09
C LYS A 265 18.46 -1.13 0.58
N PHE A 266 17.33 -1.48 -0.06
CA PHE A 266 16.69 -2.76 0.21
C PHE A 266 17.61 -3.90 -0.24
N GLU A 267 17.92 -4.81 0.71
CA GLU A 267 18.73 -6.01 0.47
C GLU A 267 17.95 -7.23 0.94
N ALA A 268 17.74 -8.17 0.01
CA ALA A 268 16.98 -9.39 0.27
C ALA A 268 17.58 -10.21 1.40
N GLN A 269 18.91 -10.41 1.38
CA GLN A 269 19.64 -11.20 2.38
C GLN A 269 19.52 -10.61 3.78
N GLU A 270 19.69 -9.29 3.95
CA GLU A 270 19.54 -8.64 5.26
C GLU A 270 18.11 -8.76 5.77
N THR A 271 17.12 -8.62 4.87
CA THR A 271 15.70 -8.73 5.22
C THR A 271 15.34 -10.15 5.66
N LEU A 272 15.81 -11.17 4.92
CA LEU A 272 15.60 -12.57 5.29
C LEU A 272 16.30 -12.92 6.60
N ALA A 273 17.51 -12.38 6.86
CA ALA A 273 18.21 -12.55 8.12
C ALA A 273 17.44 -11.93 9.31
N MET A 274 16.77 -10.77 9.11
CA MET A 274 15.91 -10.20 10.14
C MET A 274 14.66 -11.06 10.39
N LEU A 275 14.07 -11.63 9.34
CA LEU A 275 12.94 -12.56 9.44
C LEU A 275 13.32 -13.85 10.17
N GLU A 276 14.54 -14.32 10.05
CA GLU A 276 15.07 -15.48 10.77
C GLU A 276 15.41 -15.15 12.23
N ARG A 277 16.01 -13.97 12.47
CA ARG A 277 16.49 -13.54 13.79
C ARG A 277 15.37 -13.28 14.80
N PHE A 278 14.26 -12.72 14.34
CA PHE A 278 13.16 -12.30 15.20
C PHE A 278 11.95 -13.22 15.05
N PRO A 279 11.14 -13.43 16.10
CA PRO A 279 10.00 -14.34 16.06
C PRO A 279 8.80 -13.73 15.32
N ILE A 280 9.03 -13.30 14.09
CA ILE A 280 8.01 -12.71 13.23
C ILE A 280 7.08 -13.82 12.76
N THR A 281 5.79 -13.67 13.07
CA THR A 281 4.77 -14.69 12.77
C THR A 281 4.08 -14.46 11.44
N THR A 282 3.94 -13.19 11.04
CA THR A 282 3.27 -12.82 9.80
C THR A 282 4.04 -11.69 9.10
N ILE A 283 4.10 -11.75 7.74
CA ILE A 283 4.79 -10.75 6.94
C ILE A 283 3.90 -10.23 5.80
N CYS A 284 3.90 -8.91 5.60
CA CYS A 284 3.35 -8.26 4.42
C CYS A 284 4.46 -7.60 3.60
N ALA A 285 4.71 -8.10 2.41
CA ALA A 285 5.74 -7.56 1.53
C ALA A 285 5.18 -7.17 0.15
N PRO A 286 5.80 -6.22 -0.55
CA PRO A 286 5.44 -5.95 -1.93
C PRO A 286 5.94 -7.09 -2.86
N PRO A 287 5.31 -7.33 -4.01
CA PRO A 287 5.75 -8.34 -4.98
C PRO A 287 7.21 -8.18 -5.39
N THR A 288 7.71 -6.94 -5.51
CA THR A 288 9.12 -6.66 -5.79
C THR A 288 10.07 -7.25 -4.75
N ALA A 289 9.72 -7.22 -3.46
CA ALA A 289 10.52 -7.84 -2.42
C ALA A 289 10.51 -9.37 -2.54
N TYR A 290 9.33 -9.97 -2.79
CA TYR A 290 9.24 -11.42 -2.99
C TYR A 290 10.03 -11.88 -4.21
N ARG A 291 10.01 -11.14 -5.34
CA ARG A 291 10.87 -11.43 -6.51
C ARG A 291 12.34 -11.45 -6.14
N MET A 292 12.80 -10.55 -5.28
CA MET A 292 14.19 -10.56 -4.82
C MET A 292 14.47 -11.69 -3.81
N PHE A 293 13.52 -12.00 -2.93
CA PHE A 293 13.69 -13.10 -1.97
C PHE A 293 13.84 -14.46 -2.64
N VAL A 294 13.07 -14.75 -3.68
CA VAL A 294 13.11 -16.06 -4.36
C VAL A 294 14.39 -16.28 -5.17
N LEU A 295 15.17 -15.24 -5.42
CA LEU A 295 16.52 -15.35 -6.00
C LEU A 295 17.59 -15.79 -4.98
N GLU A 296 17.27 -15.71 -3.67
CA GLU A 296 18.16 -16.13 -2.61
C GLU A 296 18.01 -17.62 -2.31
N PRO A 297 19.02 -18.27 -1.75
CA PRO A 297 18.95 -19.68 -1.37
C PRO A 297 18.05 -19.89 -0.14
N LEU A 298 16.72 -19.75 -0.31
CA LEU A 298 15.73 -19.73 0.76
C LEU A 298 15.84 -20.92 1.74
N LYS A 299 16.20 -22.10 1.26
CA LYS A 299 16.39 -23.31 2.10
C LYS A 299 17.50 -23.21 3.16
N LYS A 300 18.33 -22.17 3.09
CA LYS A 300 19.36 -21.88 4.13
C LYS A 300 18.78 -21.16 5.33
N TYR A 301 17.64 -20.50 5.19
CA TYR A 301 16.99 -19.73 6.26
C TYR A 301 16.00 -20.61 7.04
N ARG A 302 15.83 -20.29 8.31
CA ARG A 302 14.93 -21.00 9.21
C ARG A 302 13.92 -20.04 9.85
N PHE A 303 12.77 -19.92 9.26
CA PHE A 303 11.69 -19.02 9.72
C PHE A 303 10.80 -19.73 10.75
N ALA A 304 11.34 -19.95 11.97
CA ALA A 304 10.72 -20.83 12.97
C ALA A 304 9.34 -20.35 13.46
N ALA A 305 9.08 -19.06 13.46
CA ALA A 305 7.81 -18.49 13.93
C ALA A 305 6.87 -18.09 12.79
N LEU A 306 7.38 -18.01 11.56
CA LEU A 306 6.59 -17.55 10.41
C LEU A 306 5.47 -18.53 10.12
N ARG A 307 4.24 -18.03 10.02
CA ARG A 307 3.03 -18.83 9.74
C ARG A 307 2.20 -18.32 8.57
N HIS A 308 2.36 -17.04 8.20
CA HIS A 308 1.52 -16.43 7.18
C HIS A 308 2.26 -15.30 6.43
N CYS A 309 2.17 -15.36 5.10
CA CYS A 309 2.81 -14.40 4.20
C CYS A 309 1.77 -13.79 3.28
N VAL A 310 1.77 -12.47 3.17
CA VAL A 310 0.84 -11.77 2.27
C VAL A 310 1.58 -10.80 1.35
N GLY A 311 1.01 -10.59 0.16
CA GLY A 311 1.54 -9.67 -0.85
C GLY A 311 0.47 -8.72 -1.37
N ALA A 312 0.79 -7.44 -1.49
CA ALA A 312 -0.10 -6.44 -2.08
C ALA A 312 0.64 -5.22 -2.64
N GLY A 313 -0.08 -4.46 -3.47
CA GLY A 313 0.40 -3.23 -4.10
C GLY A 313 0.59 -3.37 -5.61
N GLU A 314 0.84 -4.56 -6.06
CA GLU A 314 0.84 -5.03 -7.46
C GLU A 314 0.35 -6.48 -7.44
N ALA A 315 0.04 -7.05 -8.59
CA ALA A 315 -0.22 -8.48 -8.67
C ALA A 315 1.08 -9.28 -8.44
N VAL A 316 1.00 -10.39 -7.74
CA VAL A 316 2.13 -11.30 -7.52
C VAL A 316 2.15 -12.34 -8.64
N ASN A 317 3.30 -12.52 -9.27
CA ASN A 317 3.46 -13.57 -10.27
C ASN A 317 3.28 -14.95 -9.61
N PRO A 318 2.45 -15.84 -10.17
CA PRO A 318 2.23 -17.19 -9.63
C PRO A 318 3.52 -17.99 -9.43
N GLU A 319 4.48 -17.86 -10.33
CA GLU A 319 5.80 -18.50 -10.22
C GLU A 319 6.54 -18.07 -8.94
N VAL A 320 6.52 -16.78 -8.62
CA VAL A 320 7.14 -16.25 -7.39
C VAL A 320 6.46 -16.83 -6.15
N ILE A 321 5.14 -17.02 -6.18
CA ILE A 321 4.40 -17.67 -5.09
C ILE A 321 4.86 -19.12 -4.91
N GLU A 322 4.99 -19.88 -6.01
CA GLU A 322 5.44 -21.26 -5.97
C GLU A 322 6.90 -21.37 -5.51
N MET A 323 7.83 -20.57 -6.06
CA MET A 323 9.23 -20.55 -5.64
C MET A 323 9.38 -20.22 -4.15
N TRP A 324 8.60 -19.27 -3.63
CA TRP A 324 8.57 -18.95 -2.21
C TRP A 324 8.05 -20.13 -1.39
N ARG A 325 6.98 -20.77 -1.84
CA ARG A 325 6.40 -21.95 -1.19
C ARG A 325 7.37 -23.13 -1.16
N GLU A 326 8.05 -23.40 -2.25
CA GLU A 326 9.06 -24.48 -2.33
C GLU A 326 10.29 -24.22 -1.46
N GLY A 327 10.68 -22.94 -1.36
CA GLY A 327 11.85 -22.51 -0.58
C GLY A 327 11.60 -22.45 0.92
N THR A 328 10.38 -22.08 1.34
CA THR A 328 10.06 -21.76 2.74
C THR A 328 8.97 -22.63 3.36
N GLY A 329 8.18 -23.33 2.56
CA GLY A 329 6.97 -24.05 2.98
C GLY A 329 5.73 -23.16 3.18
N HIS A 330 5.83 -21.83 2.94
CA HIS A 330 4.74 -20.89 3.16
C HIS A 330 4.16 -20.39 1.83
N HIS A 331 2.83 -20.23 1.78
CA HIS A 331 2.14 -19.62 0.65
C HIS A 331 2.05 -18.11 0.79
N ILE A 332 2.11 -17.36 -0.33
CA ILE A 332 1.85 -15.91 -0.37
C ILE A 332 0.39 -15.70 -0.73
N TYR A 333 -0.37 -15.04 0.15
CA TYR A 333 -1.76 -14.69 -0.07
C TYR A 333 -1.85 -13.26 -0.63
N GLU A 334 -2.38 -13.13 -1.83
CA GLU A 334 -2.51 -11.83 -2.48
C GLU A 334 -3.65 -11.00 -1.89
N GLY A 335 -3.47 -9.69 -1.85
CA GLY A 335 -4.50 -8.74 -1.46
C GLY A 335 -4.57 -7.54 -2.39
N TYR A 336 -5.78 -7.17 -2.77
CA TYR A 336 -6.08 -6.04 -3.61
C TYR A 336 -6.87 -4.97 -2.86
N GLY A 337 -6.50 -3.74 -3.07
CA GLY A 337 -7.17 -2.54 -2.62
C GLY A 337 -6.38 -1.30 -3.01
N GLN A 338 -6.89 -0.14 -2.66
CA GLN A 338 -6.34 1.15 -3.06
C GLN A 338 -6.20 2.07 -1.86
N THR A 339 -5.52 3.19 -2.02
CA THR A 339 -5.50 4.23 -0.98
C THR A 339 -6.91 4.70 -0.63
N GLU A 340 -7.81 4.69 -1.59
CA GLU A 340 -9.22 5.07 -1.49
C GLU A 340 -10.10 4.04 -0.74
N SER A 341 -9.53 2.90 -0.40
CA SER A 341 -10.27 1.80 0.25
C SER A 341 -9.41 1.10 1.30
N VAL A 342 -10.00 0.14 1.97
CA VAL A 342 -9.29 -0.95 2.66
C VAL A 342 -9.16 -2.14 1.70
N LEU A 343 -8.84 -3.33 2.20
CA LEU A 343 -8.81 -4.56 1.41
C LEU A 343 -10.15 -4.79 0.72
N LEU A 344 -10.16 -4.84 -0.61
CA LEU A 344 -11.34 -5.07 -1.44
C LEU A 344 -11.50 -6.52 -1.87
N ALA A 345 -10.39 -7.17 -2.20
CA ALA A 345 -10.36 -8.58 -2.59
C ALA A 345 -9.06 -9.22 -2.10
N ALA A 346 -9.07 -10.51 -1.85
CA ALA A 346 -7.86 -11.23 -1.48
C ALA A 346 -8.01 -12.75 -1.69
N THR A 347 -6.88 -13.42 -1.81
CA THR A 347 -6.79 -14.85 -1.53
C THR A 347 -6.85 -15.04 0.00
N PHE A 348 -7.85 -15.72 0.50
CA PHE A 348 -8.00 -16.03 1.92
C PHE A 348 -7.54 -17.45 2.23
N ARG A 349 -7.12 -17.70 3.48
CA ARG A 349 -6.66 -19.04 3.89
C ARG A 349 -7.71 -20.16 3.71
N ASN A 350 -8.97 -19.79 3.78
CA ASN A 350 -10.12 -20.68 3.67
C ASN A 350 -10.78 -20.70 2.29
N THR A 351 -10.15 -20.09 1.28
CA THR A 351 -10.63 -20.15 -0.11
C THR A 351 -9.64 -20.91 -0.98
N PRO A 352 -10.10 -21.61 -2.03
CA PRO A 352 -9.20 -22.21 -3.02
C PRO A 352 -8.25 -21.17 -3.61
N TRP A 353 -6.99 -21.52 -3.78
CA TRP A 353 -6.06 -20.66 -4.50
C TRP A 353 -6.22 -20.88 -6.01
N LYS A 354 -6.44 -19.79 -6.74
CA LYS A 354 -6.44 -19.77 -8.20
C LYS A 354 -5.23 -18.92 -8.66
N PRO A 355 -4.20 -19.55 -9.24
CA PRO A 355 -2.98 -18.83 -9.68
C PRO A 355 -3.28 -17.65 -10.59
N GLY A 356 -2.74 -16.47 -10.27
CA GLY A 356 -2.94 -15.23 -11.03
C GLY A 356 -4.23 -14.46 -10.73
N SER A 357 -5.11 -15.01 -9.86
CA SER A 357 -6.29 -14.30 -9.39
C SER A 357 -6.00 -13.43 -8.17
N MET A 358 -6.61 -12.25 -8.10
CA MET A 358 -6.62 -11.42 -6.89
C MET A 358 -7.46 -12.00 -5.74
N GLY A 359 -8.11 -13.15 -5.96
CA GLY A 359 -9.07 -13.74 -5.02
C GLY A 359 -10.48 -13.18 -5.12
N PRO A 360 -11.41 -13.67 -4.29
CA PRO A 360 -12.78 -13.17 -4.20
C PRO A 360 -12.88 -11.88 -3.38
N ALA A 361 -14.04 -11.23 -3.39
CA ALA A 361 -14.30 -9.99 -2.65
C ALA A 361 -14.10 -10.15 -1.15
N SER A 362 -13.63 -9.10 -0.48
CA SER A 362 -13.52 -9.09 0.98
C SER A 362 -14.89 -8.98 1.66
N PRO A 363 -15.08 -9.62 2.83
CA PRO A 363 -16.29 -9.42 3.61
C PRO A 363 -16.60 -7.94 3.85
N GLY A 364 -17.86 -7.56 3.70
CA GLY A 364 -18.31 -6.16 3.82
C GLY A 364 -18.27 -5.34 2.53
N HIS A 365 -17.77 -5.90 1.42
CA HIS A 365 -17.74 -5.25 0.12
C HIS A 365 -18.51 -6.05 -0.94
N ARG A 366 -19.23 -5.33 -1.81
CA ARG A 366 -19.75 -5.87 -3.07
C ARG A 366 -18.94 -5.29 -4.21
N LEU A 367 -18.27 -6.17 -4.97
CA LEU A 367 -17.51 -5.81 -6.15
C LEU A 367 -18.27 -6.22 -7.41
N GLY A 368 -18.12 -5.44 -8.47
CA GLY A 368 -18.70 -5.71 -9.78
C GLY A 368 -17.72 -5.36 -10.89
N ILE A 369 -17.92 -5.99 -12.03
CA ILE A 369 -17.29 -5.61 -13.30
C ILE A 369 -18.35 -4.85 -14.09
N VAL A 370 -18.09 -3.59 -14.42
CA VAL A 370 -19.09 -2.72 -15.02
C VAL A 370 -18.63 -2.14 -16.37
N ASP A 371 -19.61 -1.79 -17.20
CA ASP A 371 -19.40 -1.08 -18.47
C ASP A 371 -19.30 0.45 -18.27
N GLU A 372 -19.21 1.20 -19.37
CA GLU A 372 -19.10 2.67 -19.35
C GLU A 372 -20.35 3.36 -18.79
N GLU A 373 -21.50 2.71 -18.82
CA GLU A 373 -22.77 3.19 -18.27
C GLU A 373 -23.00 2.73 -16.81
N GLY A 374 -22.11 1.91 -16.23
CA GLY A 374 -22.24 1.40 -14.87
C GLY A 374 -23.13 0.17 -14.73
N ARG A 375 -23.43 -0.52 -15.82
CA ARG A 375 -24.19 -1.79 -15.81
C ARG A 375 -23.22 -2.95 -15.58
N GLU A 376 -23.60 -3.91 -14.73
CA GLU A 376 -22.78 -5.10 -14.50
C GLU A 376 -22.65 -5.94 -15.78
N ARG A 377 -21.44 -6.41 -16.03
CA ARG A 377 -21.12 -7.30 -17.14
C ARG A 377 -21.29 -8.77 -16.73
N PRO A 378 -21.59 -9.64 -17.69
CA PRO A 378 -21.59 -11.09 -17.48
C PRO A 378 -20.26 -11.60 -16.91
N ARG A 379 -20.32 -12.74 -16.22
CA ARG A 379 -19.12 -13.44 -15.72
C ARG A 379 -18.18 -13.78 -16.89
N GLY A 380 -16.87 -13.68 -16.64
CA GLY A 380 -15.83 -13.91 -17.63
C GLY A 380 -15.55 -12.71 -18.54
N GLU A 381 -16.43 -11.73 -18.63
CA GLU A 381 -16.19 -10.55 -19.44
C GLU A 381 -15.37 -9.48 -18.70
N GLU A 382 -14.51 -8.78 -19.46
CA GLU A 382 -13.70 -7.69 -18.95
C GLU A 382 -14.48 -6.38 -18.86
N GLY A 383 -14.23 -5.62 -17.80
CA GLY A 383 -14.81 -4.30 -17.59
C GLY A 383 -14.05 -3.50 -16.53
N ASP A 384 -14.63 -2.39 -16.10
CA ASP A 384 -14.08 -1.60 -15.01
C ASP A 384 -14.42 -2.28 -13.67
N LEU A 385 -13.39 -2.51 -12.85
CA LEU A 385 -13.60 -3.00 -11.49
C LEU A 385 -14.20 -1.90 -10.64
N ALA A 386 -15.31 -2.21 -9.98
CA ALA A 386 -16.11 -1.25 -9.25
C ALA A 386 -16.52 -1.77 -7.86
N VAL A 387 -16.66 -0.85 -6.92
CA VAL A 387 -17.19 -1.11 -5.57
C VAL A 387 -18.59 -0.50 -5.47
N GLN A 388 -19.57 -1.30 -5.05
CA GLN A 388 -20.91 -0.76 -4.82
C GLN A 388 -20.89 0.16 -3.59
N VAL A 389 -21.34 1.40 -3.78
CA VAL A 389 -21.34 2.43 -2.74
C VAL A 389 -22.73 2.99 -2.44
N ARG A 390 -23.75 2.50 -3.14
CA ARG A 390 -25.16 2.81 -2.90
C ARG A 390 -25.99 1.51 -2.93
N PRO A 391 -27.10 1.43 -2.18
CA PRO A 391 -27.67 2.48 -1.31
C PRO A 391 -26.86 2.75 -0.04
N GLU A 392 -25.99 1.82 0.39
CA GLU A 392 -25.18 1.94 1.58
C GLU A 392 -23.68 1.92 1.22
N ARG A 393 -22.93 2.91 1.72
CA ARG A 393 -21.49 3.00 1.47
C ARG A 393 -20.75 2.04 2.39
N PRO A 394 -19.91 1.12 1.86
CA PRO A 394 -19.14 0.22 2.67
C PRO A 394 -18.17 0.97 3.60
N VAL A 395 -18.02 0.47 4.82
CA VAL A 395 -16.99 0.94 5.75
C VAL A 395 -15.62 0.62 5.17
N GLY A 396 -14.71 1.58 5.22
CA GLY A 396 -13.37 1.42 4.64
C GLY A 396 -13.18 2.19 3.34
N MET A 397 -14.24 2.67 2.71
CA MET A 397 -14.12 3.57 1.58
C MET A 397 -13.75 4.99 2.05
N PHE A 398 -12.83 5.64 1.31
CA PHE A 398 -12.44 7.04 1.57
C PHE A 398 -13.65 7.97 1.57
N GLN A 399 -13.55 9.12 2.23
CA GLN A 399 -14.65 10.08 2.22
C GLN A 399 -14.76 10.78 0.87
N GLU A 400 -13.66 11.34 0.41
CA GLU A 400 -13.56 12.08 -0.86
C GLU A 400 -12.09 12.28 -1.28
N TYR A 401 -11.88 12.69 -2.51
CA TYR A 401 -10.67 13.41 -2.89
C TYR A 401 -10.79 14.84 -2.37
N TRP A 402 -10.01 15.16 -1.34
CA TRP A 402 -10.03 16.45 -0.67
C TRP A 402 -9.83 17.61 -1.64
N ARG A 403 -10.78 18.56 -1.67
CA ARG A 403 -10.77 19.74 -2.56
C ARG A 403 -10.68 19.41 -4.06
N ASN A 404 -11.19 18.27 -4.48
CA ASN A 404 -11.20 17.86 -5.88
C ASN A 404 -12.59 17.40 -6.31
N PRO A 405 -13.56 18.35 -6.48
CA PRO A 405 -14.93 18.00 -6.85
C PRO A 405 -15.04 17.27 -8.19
N ASP A 406 -14.21 17.63 -9.18
CA ASP A 406 -14.19 16.96 -10.48
C ASP A 406 -13.70 15.50 -10.36
N GLY A 407 -12.67 15.27 -9.53
CA GLY A 407 -12.20 13.92 -9.24
C GLY A 407 -13.26 13.08 -8.53
N ASN A 408 -13.98 13.70 -7.60
CA ASN A 408 -15.07 13.06 -6.87
C ASN A 408 -16.25 12.70 -7.79
N ALA A 409 -16.62 13.58 -8.72
CA ALA A 409 -17.66 13.30 -9.69
C ALA A 409 -17.27 12.17 -10.65
N LYS A 410 -16.04 12.20 -11.17
CA LYS A 410 -15.53 11.25 -12.18
C LYS A 410 -15.33 9.82 -11.66
N CYS A 411 -15.11 9.64 -10.36
CA CYS A 411 -14.87 8.30 -9.81
C CYS A 411 -16.16 7.52 -9.50
N HIS A 412 -17.34 8.04 -9.83
CA HIS A 412 -18.61 7.38 -9.62
C HIS A 412 -19.39 7.20 -10.92
N ARG A 413 -20.05 6.04 -11.07
CA ARG A 413 -21.05 5.75 -12.11
C ARG A 413 -22.27 5.11 -11.48
N GLY A 414 -23.39 5.83 -11.40
CA GLY A 414 -24.57 5.34 -10.70
C GLY A 414 -24.26 4.96 -9.25
N ASP A 415 -24.46 3.70 -8.90
CA ASP A 415 -24.24 3.17 -7.56
C ASP A 415 -22.80 2.69 -7.28
N TRP A 416 -21.90 2.87 -8.26
CA TRP A 416 -20.54 2.32 -8.24
C TRP A 416 -19.47 3.39 -8.07
N TYR A 417 -18.50 3.09 -7.20
CA TYR A 417 -17.18 3.72 -7.21
C TYR A 417 -16.29 2.95 -8.19
N ILE A 418 -15.70 3.64 -9.15
CA ILE A 418 -14.84 3.07 -10.19
C ILE A 418 -13.38 3.14 -9.73
N THR A 419 -12.75 1.99 -9.59
CA THR A 419 -11.38 1.89 -9.07
C THR A 419 -10.30 2.43 -10.03
N GLY A 420 -10.63 2.53 -11.33
CA GLY A 420 -9.69 2.83 -12.40
C GLY A 420 -8.83 1.62 -12.79
N ASP A 421 -9.14 0.46 -12.26
CA ASP A 421 -8.55 -0.82 -12.65
C ASP A 421 -9.54 -1.61 -13.51
N ARG A 422 -9.03 -2.36 -14.48
CA ARG A 422 -9.82 -3.28 -15.29
C ARG A 422 -9.60 -4.70 -14.82
N ALA A 423 -10.68 -5.46 -14.78
CA ALA A 423 -10.66 -6.86 -14.35
C ALA A 423 -11.77 -7.65 -15.05
N SER A 424 -11.74 -8.96 -14.89
CA SER A 424 -12.87 -9.86 -15.10
C SER A 424 -13.20 -10.58 -13.80
N MET A 425 -14.39 -11.19 -13.73
CA MET A 425 -14.83 -11.98 -12.59
C MET A 425 -15.33 -13.34 -13.07
N ASP A 426 -14.74 -14.43 -12.57
CA ASP A 426 -15.15 -15.78 -12.97
C ASP A 426 -16.45 -16.24 -12.30
N GLU A 427 -16.94 -17.44 -12.65
CA GLU A 427 -18.18 -18.02 -12.14
C GLU A 427 -18.17 -18.21 -10.61
N ASP A 428 -16.99 -18.46 -10.01
CA ASP A 428 -16.81 -18.60 -8.56
C ASP A 428 -16.64 -17.25 -7.83
N GLY A 429 -16.64 -16.14 -8.57
CA GLY A 429 -16.52 -14.79 -8.01
C GLY A 429 -15.08 -14.32 -7.79
N TYR A 430 -14.09 -15.03 -8.33
CA TYR A 430 -12.68 -14.61 -8.30
C TYR A 430 -12.43 -13.52 -9.32
N LEU A 431 -11.60 -12.55 -8.91
CA LEU A 431 -11.24 -11.39 -9.72
C LEU A 431 -9.89 -11.61 -10.41
N TRP A 432 -9.82 -11.30 -11.68
CA TRP A 432 -8.64 -11.41 -12.52
C TRP A 432 -8.24 -10.04 -13.02
N PHE A 433 -7.06 -9.57 -12.59
CA PHE A 433 -6.57 -8.24 -12.94
C PHE A 433 -6.10 -8.22 -14.40
N VAL A 434 -6.62 -7.27 -15.17
CA VAL A 434 -6.22 -7.05 -16.57
C VAL A 434 -5.17 -5.93 -16.65
N GLY A 435 -5.39 -4.82 -15.94
CA GLY A 435 -4.48 -3.68 -15.95
C GLY A 435 -5.14 -2.41 -15.41
N ARG A 436 -4.37 -1.33 -15.35
CA ARG A 436 -4.96 -0.01 -15.18
C ARG A 436 -5.76 0.36 -16.43
N ALA A 437 -6.87 1.04 -16.26
CA ALA A 437 -7.70 1.45 -17.39
C ALA A 437 -6.94 2.32 -18.41
N ASP A 438 -5.94 3.08 -17.94
CA ASP A 438 -5.05 3.93 -18.73
C ASP A 438 -3.77 3.24 -19.23
N ASP A 439 -3.52 1.99 -18.85
CA ASP A 439 -2.36 1.19 -19.26
C ASP A 439 -2.72 0.07 -20.25
N VAL A 440 -4.00 -0.27 -20.39
CA VAL A 440 -4.46 -1.30 -21.33
C VAL A 440 -4.06 -0.93 -22.76
N ILE A 441 -3.40 -1.87 -23.44
CA ILE A 441 -2.88 -1.71 -24.79
C ILE A 441 -3.98 -2.04 -25.81
N ASN A 442 -4.28 -1.10 -26.70
CA ASN A 442 -5.28 -1.27 -27.74
C ASN A 442 -4.58 -1.62 -29.08
N SER A 443 -4.30 -2.91 -29.28
CA SER A 443 -3.60 -3.41 -30.47
C SER A 443 -4.59 -4.00 -31.47
N ALA A 444 -4.84 -3.33 -32.58
CA ALA A 444 -5.89 -3.63 -33.54
C ALA A 444 -7.26 -3.66 -32.83
N SER A 445 -7.95 -4.79 -32.83
CA SER A 445 -9.24 -4.94 -32.12
C SER A 445 -9.09 -5.61 -30.74
N TYR A 446 -7.86 -5.83 -30.27
CA TYR A 446 -7.60 -6.51 -29.00
C TYR A 446 -7.24 -5.52 -27.91
N ARG A 447 -7.82 -5.74 -26.73
CA ARG A 447 -7.38 -5.11 -25.49
C ARG A 447 -6.44 -6.07 -24.77
N ILE A 448 -5.22 -5.62 -24.49
CA ILE A 448 -4.16 -6.46 -23.91
C ILE A 448 -3.72 -5.83 -22.59
N GLY A 449 -3.84 -6.59 -21.51
CA GLY A 449 -3.34 -6.18 -20.20
C GLY A 449 -1.81 -6.29 -20.14
N PRO A 450 -1.09 -5.22 -19.78
CA PRO A 450 0.36 -5.30 -19.65
C PRO A 450 0.81 -6.40 -18.69
N PHE A 451 0.10 -6.58 -17.57
CA PHE A 451 0.47 -7.52 -16.52
C PHE A 451 0.54 -8.98 -16.99
N GLU A 452 -0.39 -9.44 -17.81
CA GLU A 452 -0.36 -10.83 -18.30
C GLU A 452 0.82 -11.11 -19.24
N VAL A 453 1.25 -10.10 -20.00
CA VAL A 453 2.45 -10.23 -20.85
C VAL A 453 3.72 -10.17 -20.00
N GLU A 454 3.75 -9.29 -19.00
CA GLU A 454 4.85 -9.20 -18.02
C GLU A 454 5.00 -10.51 -17.23
N SER A 455 3.90 -11.09 -16.76
CA SER A 455 3.89 -12.38 -16.08
C SER A 455 4.47 -13.48 -16.96
N ALA A 456 4.00 -13.60 -18.19
CA ALA A 456 4.51 -14.60 -19.13
C ALA A 456 6.01 -14.41 -19.43
N LEU A 457 6.49 -13.17 -19.53
CA LEU A 457 7.92 -12.91 -19.73
C LEU A 457 8.75 -13.32 -18.51
N VAL A 458 8.27 -13.05 -17.29
CA VAL A 458 8.99 -13.38 -16.04
C VAL A 458 9.04 -14.90 -15.78
N GLU A 459 8.13 -15.70 -16.35
CA GLU A 459 8.21 -17.17 -16.33
C GLU A 459 9.44 -17.73 -17.07
N HIS A 460 10.02 -16.95 -17.99
CA HIS A 460 11.19 -17.40 -18.74
C HIS A 460 12.48 -17.22 -17.91
N PRO A 461 13.35 -18.25 -17.76
CA PRO A 461 14.53 -18.21 -16.89
C PRO A 461 15.51 -17.07 -17.14
N ALA A 462 15.53 -16.53 -18.36
CA ALA A 462 16.41 -15.41 -18.73
C ALA A 462 15.89 -14.04 -18.27
N VAL A 463 14.67 -13.94 -17.69
CA VAL A 463 14.04 -12.66 -17.36
C VAL A 463 13.98 -12.48 -15.85
N ALA A 464 14.60 -11.41 -15.35
CA ALA A 464 14.49 -11.01 -13.94
C ALA A 464 13.29 -10.09 -13.69
N GLU A 465 13.07 -9.11 -14.59
CA GLU A 465 11.94 -8.19 -14.53
C GLU A 465 11.48 -7.82 -15.94
N ALA A 466 10.22 -7.51 -16.12
CA ALA A 466 9.66 -7.01 -17.36
C ALA A 466 8.66 -5.88 -17.11
N ALA A 467 8.63 -4.91 -18.03
CA ALA A 467 7.61 -3.87 -18.10
C ALA A 467 7.05 -3.79 -19.51
N VAL A 468 5.74 -3.72 -19.64
CA VAL A 468 5.07 -3.74 -20.93
C VAL A 468 4.22 -2.47 -21.11
N ILE A 469 4.31 -1.88 -22.31
CA ILE A 469 3.55 -0.70 -22.72
C ILE A 469 2.94 -0.86 -24.11
N GLY A 470 1.90 -0.07 -24.40
CA GLY A 470 1.48 0.21 -25.76
C GLY A 470 2.43 1.22 -26.42
N LYS A 471 3.04 0.83 -27.55
CA LYS A 471 3.78 1.72 -28.42
C LYS A 471 2.90 2.09 -29.60
N PRO A 472 2.74 3.39 -29.94
CA PRO A 472 1.94 3.80 -31.09
C PRO A 472 2.40 3.12 -32.39
N ASP A 473 1.45 2.62 -33.17
CA ASP A 473 1.68 1.94 -34.45
C ASP A 473 0.64 2.39 -35.47
N PRO A 474 1.05 2.80 -36.70
CA PRO A 474 0.14 3.34 -37.70
C PRO A 474 -0.95 2.37 -38.19
N MET A 475 -0.69 1.07 -38.14
CA MET A 475 -1.62 0.05 -38.65
C MET A 475 -2.49 -0.57 -37.55
N ARG A 476 -1.99 -0.62 -36.32
CA ARG A 476 -2.63 -1.33 -35.21
C ARG A 476 -3.15 -0.41 -34.10
N GLY A 477 -2.94 0.90 -34.21
CA GLY A 477 -3.11 1.84 -33.13
C GLY A 477 -1.97 1.74 -32.14
N GLU A 478 -1.79 0.58 -31.51
CA GLU A 478 -0.65 0.27 -30.64
C GLU A 478 -0.12 -1.14 -30.92
N ILE A 479 1.17 -1.34 -30.67
CA ILE A 479 1.80 -2.65 -30.53
C ILE A 479 2.27 -2.89 -29.10
N VAL A 480 2.34 -4.14 -28.69
CA VAL A 480 2.91 -4.54 -27.41
C VAL A 480 4.42 -4.40 -27.49
N LYS A 481 4.99 -3.53 -26.64
CA LYS A 481 6.44 -3.38 -26.45
C LYS A 481 6.82 -3.75 -25.04
N ALA A 482 7.84 -4.61 -24.89
CA ALA A 482 8.38 -5.02 -23.60
C ALA A 482 9.78 -4.43 -23.37
N PHE A 483 10.01 -3.96 -22.14
CA PHE A 483 11.34 -3.65 -21.60
C PHE A 483 11.69 -4.76 -20.62
N VAL A 484 12.84 -5.41 -20.81
CA VAL A 484 13.23 -6.62 -20.11
C VAL A 484 14.58 -6.43 -19.42
N VAL A 485 14.61 -6.69 -18.11
CA VAL A 485 15.83 -6.83 -17.33
C VAL A 485 16.20 -8.32 -17.31
N LEU A 486 17.40 -8.64 -17.75
CA LEU A 486 17.86 -10.03 -17.82
C LEU A 486 18.28 -10.56 -16.45
N ALA A 487 18.03 -11.84 -16.22
CA ALA A 487 18.56 -12.57 -15.08
C ALA A 487 20.09 -12.73 -15.17
N PRO A 488 20.80 -12.84 -14.05
CA PRO A 488 22.25 -13.05 -14.04
C PRO A 488 22.68 -14.24 -14.91
N GLY A 489 23.75 -14.07 -15.68
CA GLY A 489 24.28 -15.12 -16.58
C GLY A 489 23.66 -15.16 -17.96
N HIS A 490 22.69 -14.31 -18.27
CA HIS A 490 22.08 -14.18 -19.59
C HIS A 490 22.54 -12.91 -20.32
N ALA A 491 22.61 -12.97 -21.65
CA ALA A 491 23.03 -11.86 -22.50
C ALA A 491 21.96 -11.53 -23.56
N ALA A 492 21.84 -10.25 -23.89
CA ALA A 492 20.94 -9.77 -24.92
C ALA A 492 21.33 -10.33 -26.30
N SER A 493 20.36 -10.87 -27.05
CA SER A 493 20.55 -11.35 -28.40
C SER A 493 19.23 -11.40 -29.17
N GLU A 494 19.28 -11.36 -30.51
CA GLU A 494 18.11 -11.55 -31.37
C GLU A 494 17.46 -12.93 -31.15
N ALA A 495 18.28 -13.96 -30.94
CA ALA A 495 17.78 -15.29 -30.62
C ALA A 495 16.97 -15.34 -29.34
N LEU A 496 17.39 -14.59 -28.30
CA LEU A 496 16.64 -14.48 -27.03
C LEU A 496 15.34 -13.70 -27.25
N VAL A 497 15.33 -12.62 -28.04
CA VAL A 497 14.10 -11.91 -28.41
C VAL A 497 13.09 -12.88 -29.04
N ALA A 498 13.50 -13.67 -30.03
CA ALA A 498 12.63 -14.65 -30.68
C ALA A 498 12.12 -15.72 -29.68
N ALA A 499 12.98 -16.19 -28.78
CA ALA A 499 12.62 -17.17 -27.77
C ALA A 499 11.58 -16.62 -26.79
N LEU A 500 11.75 -15.37 -26.32
CA LEU A 500 10.80 -14.71 -25.41
C LEU A 500 9.45 -14.45 -26.10
N GLN A 501 9.46 -14.02 -27.36
CA GLN A 501 8.24 -13.86 -28.14
C GLN A 501 7.49 -15.16 -28.32
N GLU A 502 8.18 -16.26 -28.62
CA GLU A 502 7.57 -17.58 -28.77
C GLU A 502 7.06 -18.13 -27.43
N HIS A 503 7.82 -17.91 -26.36
CA HIS A 503 7.39 -18.27 -25.01
C HIS A 503 6.06 -17.59 -24.66
N VAL A 504 5.95 -16.26 -24.83
CA VAL A 504 4.71 -15.53 -24.55
C VAL A 504 3.55 -16.04 -25.41
N LYS A 505 3.76 -16.35 -26.68
CA LYS A 505 2.71 -16.94 -27.53
C LYS A 505 2.23 -18.31 -27.04
N THR A 506 3.12 -19.06 -26.42
CA THR A 506 2.82 -20.42 -25.93
C THR A 506 2.04 -20.39 -24.60
N VAL A 507 2.40 -19.48 -23.69
CA VAL A 507 1.79 -19.41 -22.34
C VAL A 507 0.60 -18.46 -22.26
N THR A 508 0.41 -17.60 -23.29
CA THR A 508 -0.74 -16.70 -23.39
C THR A 508 -1.44 -16.84 -24.75
N ALA A 509 -2.41 -15.96 -25.06
CA ALA A 509 -3.00 -15.92 -26.40
C ALA A 509 -1.99 -15.35 -27.41
N PRO A 510 -1.85 -15.94 -28.63
CA PRO A 510 -0.83 -15.56 -29.60
C PRO A 510 -0.81 -14.09 -30.00
N TYR A 511 -1.92 -13.36 -29.90
CA TYR A 511 -1.99 -11.93 -30.24
C TYR A 511 -1.35 -11.02 -29.16
N LYS A 512 -1.06 -11.54 -27.95
CA LYS A 512 -0.53 -10.79 -26.80
C LYS A 512 0.99 -10.65 -26.79
N TYR A 513 1.71 -11.42 -27.63
CA TYR A 513 3.17 -11.40 -27.59
C TYR A 513 3.76 -10.01 -27.89
N PRO A 514 4.85 -9.63 -27.21
CA PRO A 514 5.51 -8.36 -27.47
C PRO A 514 6.14 -8.36 -28.87
N ARG A 515 5.75 -7.40 -29.71
CA ARG A 515 6.32 -7.23 -31.06
C ARG A 515 7.69 -6.61 -31.03
N GLU A 516 7.96 -5.84 -30.00
CA GLU A 516 9.27 -5.28 -29.71
C GLU A 516 9.69 -5.66 -28.29
N ILE A 517 10.96 -6.06 -28.13
CA ILE A 517 11.60 -6.31 -26.84
C ILE A 517 12.88 -5.49 -26.81
N GLU A 518 13.02 -4.69 -25.76
CA GLU A 518 14.21 -3.91 -25.45
C GLU A 518 14.83 -4.39 -24.14
N PHE A 519 16.09 -4.81 -24.19
CA PHE A 519 16.82 -5.17 -22.98
C PHE A 519 17.37 -3.92 -22.30
N VAL A 520 17.07 -3.79 -21.02
CA VAL A 520 17.46 -2.64 -20.18
C VAL A 520 18.18 -3.13 -18.93
N THR A 521 18.97 -2.26 -18.33
CA THR A 521 19.69 -2.58 -17.09
C THR A 521 18.81 -2.40 -15.85
N ASP A 522 17.83 -1.51 -15.91
CA ASP A 522 16.85 -1.24 -14.84
C ASP A 522 15.57 -0.65 -15.43
N LEU A 523 14.48 -0.77 -14.71
CA LEU A 523 13.17 -0.20 -15.07
C LEU A 523 12.89 1.05 -14.23
N PRO A 524 12.29 2.10 -14.81
CA PRO A 524 11.87 3.26 -14.05
C PRO A 524 10.79 2.86 -13.05
N LYS A 525 11.04 3.14 -11.77
CA LYS A 525 10.15 2.77 -10.68
C LYS A 525 9.72 3.99 -9.88
N THR A 526 8.54 3.93 -9.32
CA THR A 526 8.14 4.87 -8.27
C THR A 526 8.97 4.63 -7.01
N ILE A 527 8.92 5.56 -6.09
CA ILE A 527 9.54 5.43 -4.77
C ILE A 527 9.03 4.18 -4.03
N SER A 528 7.80 3.73 -4.33
CA SER A 528 7.21 2.50 -3.78
C SER A 528 7.59 1.22 -4.52
N GLY A 529 8.47 1.30 -5.53
CA GLY A 529 8.92 0.15 -6.33
C GLY A 529 8.03 -0.21 -7.53
N LYS A 530 6.92 0.50 -7.75
CA LYS A 530 6.03 0.25 -8.90
C LYS A 530 6.62 0.78 -10.20
N ILE A 531 6.48 0.01 -11.28
CA ILE A 531 6.92 0.39 -12.62
C ILE A 531 6.20 1.67 -13.09
N ARG A 532 6.96 2.65 -13.58
CA ARG A 532 6.46 3.92 -14.10
C ARG A 532 6.23 3.82 -15.62
N ARG A 533 5.16 3.14 -16.03
CA ARG A 533 4.83 2.96 -17.47
C ARG A 533 4.63 4.28 -18.21
N THR A 534 4.17 5.33 -17.51
CA THR A 534 4.06 6.69 -18.08
C THR A 534 5.41 7.23 -18.53
N GLU A 535 6.48 6.97 -17.77
CA GLU A 535 7.84 7.38 -18.13
C GLU A 535 8.36 6.58 -19.31
N LEU A 536 8.14 5.26 -19.33
CA LEU A 536 8.49 4.40 -20.49
C LEU A 536 7.76 4.86 -21.75
N ARG A 537 6.46 5.19 -21.67
CA ARG A 537 5.70 5.73 -22.80
C ARG A 537 6.22 7.09 -23.26
N GLN A 538 6.65 7.94 -22.34
CA GLN A 538 7.24 9.23 -22.67
C GLN A 538 8.59 9.05 -23.39
N MET A 539 9.48 8.24 -22.86
CA MET A 539 10.77 7.90 -23.49
C MET A 539 10.56 7.39 -24.92
N GLU A 540 9.57 6.52 -25.13
CA GLU A 540 9.25 5.96 -26.44
C GLU A 540 8.70 7.02 -27.41
N ARG A 541 7.86 7.93 -26.94
CA ARG A 541 7.34 9.05 -27.74
C ARG A 541 8.44 10.04 -28.14
N GLU A 542 9.39 10.30 -27.27
CA GLU A 542 10.53 11.18 -27.54
C GLU A 542 11.45 10.58 -28.60
N ARG A 543 11.73 9.27 -28.53
CA ARG A 543 12.50 8.54 -29.55
C ARG A 543 11.84 8.52 -30.93
N ASN A 544 10.52 8.51 -30.98
CA ASN A 544 9.77 8.51 -32.24
C ASN A 544 9.58 9.91 -32.86
N ARG A 545 9.99 10.99 -32.15
CA ARG A 545 9.96 12.38 -32.65
C ARG A 545 11.28 12.88 -33.23
N GLY A 546 12.38 12.17 -33.03
CA GLY A 546 13.69 12.43 -33.59
C GLY A 546 13.96 11.53 -34.80
#